data_3edbff1cc75e1cd947e4ec3b6631fc53
#
_entry.id   3edbff1cc75e1cd947e4ec3b6631fc53
#
_cell.length_a   1.000
_cell.length_b   1.000
_cell.length_c   1.000
_cell.angle_alpha   90.00
_cell.angle_beta   90.00
_cell.angle_gamma   90.00
#
_symmetry.space_group_name_H-M   'P 1'
#
loop_
_entity.id
_entity.type
_entity.pdbx_description
1 polymer ?
#
loop_
_entity_poly.entity_id
_entity_poly.type
_entity_poly.pdbx_seq_one_letter_code
_entity_poly.pdbx_strand_id
1 'polypeptide(L)'
;MPTITIFGATGSQGSAVLNAVLADGKYTPRAVSRSLESDASKALIAKGVEVVKANLFDVDSLKAALRGSEAVFGVTNFWDPEVFPADPKGKGEITQGKNLVDAAKAEGVKFFMWSSLPNATETSKGLYKHIYHVDNKAIIEDYLRASGVPHAVLLTGWFAENIYKLGALKKTETGYTFPMPMYKAEDTQSATWVSHDLGAAAVALLSNYTDPSKGILGSSFPVISMKFTYPQLAKAIAAAINKEVTFTSLPTSGLQEVDEMYEYQAKIGMYADTPVPNPALVALGVKFGTMEEFIKADVVPRFA
;
A
#
# COMPACT_ATOMS: atom_id res chain seq x y z
N MET A 1 12.29 -23.77 5.16
CA MET A 1 11.23 -22.79 5.45
C MET A 1 10.41 -22.59 4.17
N PRO A 2 9.09 -22.41 4.25
CA PRO A 2 8.29 -22.11 3.07
C PRO A 2 8.71 -20.76 2.47
N THR A 3 8.46 -20.59 1.17
CA THR A 3 8.83 -19.37 0.45
C THR A 3 7.62 -18.46 0.28
N ILE A 4 7.80 -17.15 0.53
CA ILE A 4 6.88 -16.11 0.10
C ILE A 4 7.50 -15.28 -1.01
N THR A 5 6.83 -15.19 -2.16
CA THR A 5 7.25 -14.31 -3.25
C THR A 5 6.60 -12.94 -3.10
N ILE A 6 7.41 -11.87 -3.14
CA ILE A 6 7.01 -10.50 -2.84
C ILE A 6 7.20 -9.63 -4.07
N PHE A 7 6.09 -9.16 -4.65
CA PHE A 7 6.09 -8.17 -5.71
C PHE A 7 6.25 -6.75 -5.15
N GLY A 8 6.84 -5.87 -5.95
CA GLY A 8 7.14 -4.52 -5.49
C GLY A 8 8.15 -4.44 -4.34
N ALA A 9 9.02 -5.45 -4.19
CA ALA A 9 9.96 -5.61 -3.07
C ALA A 9 10.95 -4.43 -2.91
N THR A 10 11.18 -3.65 -3.96
CA THR A 10 12.01 -2.45 -3.94
C THR A 10 11.20 -1.16 -3.71
N GLY A 11 9.88 -1.24 -3.70
CA GLY A 11 8.95 -0.13 -3.45
C GLY A 11 8.51 -0.06 -1.98
N SER A 12 7.67 0.92 -1.66
CA SER A 12 7.23 1.19 -0.27
C SER A 12 6.55 0.01 0.38
N GLN A 13 5.58 -0.61 -0.28
CA GLN A 13 4.77 -1.69 0.30
C GLN A 13 5.55 -3.02 0.35
N GLY A 14 6.09 -3.44 -0.79
CA GLY A 14 6.81 -4.71 -0.86
C GLY A 14 8.06 -4.74 0.01
N SER A 15 8.77 -3.61 0.16
CA SER A 15 9.93 -3.56 1.07
C SER A 15 9.51 -3.65 2.55
N ALA A 16 8.36 -3.08 2.92
CA ALA A 16 7.81 -3.20 4.27
C ALA A 16 7.48 -4.66 4.60
N VAL A 17 6.80 -5.35 3.68
CA VAL A 17 6.48 -6.79 3.84
C VAL A 17 7.75 -7.63 3.86
N LEU A 18 8.70 -7.38 2.96
CA LEU A 18 9.98 -8.10 2.90
C LEU A 18 10.76 -7.99 4.21
N ASN A 19 10.89 -6.78 4.74
CA ASN A 19 11.61 -6.55 5.99
C ASN A 19 10.91 -7.22 7.18
N ALA A 20 9.58 -7.19 7.23
CA ALA A 20 8.80 -7.85 8.28
C ALA A 20 8.95 -9.38 8.22
N VAL A 21 8.92 -9.97 7.02
CA VAL A 21 9.13 -11.41 6.80
C VAL A 21 10.54 -11.84 7.22
N LEU A 22 11.55 -11.04 6.87
CA LEU A 22 12.94 -11.29 7.32
C LEU A 22 13.06 -11.26 8.84
N ALA A 23 12.39 -10.31 9.50
CA ALA A 23 12.42 -10.18 10.95
C ALA A 23 11.67 -11.32 11.66
N ASP A 24 10.54 -11.80 11.11
CA ASP A 24 9.76 -12.91 11.66
C ASP A 24 10.49 -14.26 11.50
N GLY A 25 11.21 -14.46 10.41
CA GLY A 25 12.08 -15.61 10.15
C GLY A 25 11.37 -16.95 9.93
N LYS A 26 10.04 -16.98 9.78
CA LYS A 26 9.28 -18.23 9.52
C LYS A 26 9.17 -18.57 8.04
N TYR A 27 9.32 -17.59 7.18
CA TYR A 27 9.31 -17.72 5.73
C TYR A 27 10.61 -17.21 5.12
N THR A 28 11.01 -17.80 4.00
CA THR A 28 12.10 -17.29 3.17
C THR A 28 11.50 -16.33 2.15
N PRO A 29 11.85 -15.03 2.18
CA PRO A 29 11.35 -14.09 1.18
C PRO A 29 12.09 -14.25 -0.14
N ARG A 30 11.34 -14.26 -1.25
CA ARG A 30 11.83 -14.12 -2.63
C ARG A 30 11.33 -12.78 -3.17
N ALA A 31 12.24 -11.88 -3.48
CA ALA A 31 11.92 -10.57 -4.03
C ALA A 31 11.78 -10.64 -5.55
N VAL A 32 10.76 -9.99 -6.10
CA VAL A 32 10.60 -9.85 -7.56
C VAL A 32 11.05 -8.47 -8.01
N SER A 33 11.87 -8.43 -9.05
CA SER A 33 12.34 -7.21 -9.70
C SER A 33 12.31 -7.34 -11.22
N ARG A 34 12.11 -6.21 -11.92
CA ARG A 34 12.23 -6.17 -13.39
C ARG A 34 13.70 -6.19 -13.86
N SER A 35 14.61 -5.74 -12.99
CA SER A 35 16.05 -5.69 -13.27
C SER A 35 16.86 -6.15 -12.06
N LEU A 36 17.67 -7.19 -12.24
CA LEU A 36 18.61 -7.66 -11.22
C LEU A 36 19.78 -6.70 -11.05
N GLU A 37 20.07 -5.87 -12.07
CA GLU A 37 21.18 -4.94 -12.11
C GLU A 37 20.89 -3.60 -11.42
N SER A 38 19.63 -3.32 -11.02
CA SER A 38 19.31 -2.12 -10.29
C SER A 38 19.98 -2.10 -8.90
N ASP A 39 20.35 -0.91 -8.43
CA ASP A 39 20.99 -0.75 -7.11
C ASP A 39 20.15 -1.34 -5.99
N ALA A 40 18.81 -1.17 -6.08
CA ALA A 40 17.87 -1.73 -5.13
C ALA A 40 17.89 -3.27 -5.12
N SER A 41 17.96 -3.92 -6.31
CA SER A 41 18.08 -5.38 -6.41
C SER A 41 19.41 -5.87 -5.87
N LYS A 42 20.52 -5.21 -6.24
CA LYS A 42 21.86 -5.51 -5.72
C LYS A 42 21.94 -5.38 -4.20
N ALA A 43 21.29 -4.36 -3.63
CA ALA A 43 21.23 -4.19 -2.18
C ALA A 43 20.46 -5.32 -1.47
N LEU A 44 19.41 -5.87 -2.09
CA LEU A 44 18.69 -7.04 -1.57
C LEU A 44 19.53 -8.31 -1.66
N ILE A 45 20.19 -8.54 -2.80
CA ILE A 45 21.10 -9.67 -3.00
C ILE A 45 22.24 -9.65 -1.98
N ALA A 46 22.83 -8.47 -1.75
CA ALA A 46 23.90 -8.30 -0.76
C ALA A 46 23.45 -8.61 0.68
N LYS A 47 22.14 -8.52 0.97
CA LYS A 47 21.52 -8.92 2.25
C LYS A 47 21.17 -10.42 2.30
N GLY A 48 21.50 -11.18 1.25
CA GLY A 48 21.18 -12.61 1.17
C GLY A 48 19.73 -12.92 0.76
N VAL A 49 18.98 -11.93 0.24
CA VAL A 49 17.62 -12.15 -0.27
C VAL A 49 17.70 -12.71 -1.69
N GLU A 50 16.96 -13.78 -1.96
CA GLU A 50 16.75 -14.27 -3.32
C GLU A 50 15.99 -13.20 -4.13
N VAL A 51 16.57 -12.75 -5.23
CA VAL A 51 15.92 -11.80 -6.15
C VAL A 51 15.75 -12.47 -7.51
N VAL A 52 14.51 -12.54 -7.98
CA VAL A 52 14.17 -13.14 -9.28
C VAL A 52 13.65 -12.08 -10.23
N LYS A 53 13.94 -12.26 -11.53
CA LYS A 53 13.45 -11.35 -12.56
C LYS A 53 12.07 -11.78 -13.04
N ALA A 54 11.09 -10.87 -12.97
CA ALA A 54 9.80 -11.05 -13.65
C ALA A 54 9.18 -9.70 -14.02
N ASN A 55 8.29 -9.74 -15.01
CA ASN A 55 7.48 -8.61 -15.46
C ASN A 55 6.00 -8.98 -15.36
N LEU A 56 5.17 -8.11 -14.80
CA LEU A 56 3.72 -8.34 -14.63
C LEU A 56 2.97 -8.46 -15.97
N PHE A 57 3.55 -8.05 -17.08
CA PHE A 57 3.02 -8.29 -18.43
C PHE A 57 3.45 -9.63 -19.04
N ASP A 58 4.41 -10.34 -18.45
CA ASP A 58 4.96 -11.62 -18.93
C ASP A 58 4.58 -12.77 -17.99
N VAL A 59 3.50 -13.50 -18.36
CA VAL A 59 2.92 -14.59 -17.55
C VAL A 59 3.93 -15.71 -17.30
N ASP A 60 4.80 -16.02 -18.27
CA ASP A 60 5.77 -17.10 -18.12
C ASP A 60 6.87 -16.71 -17.11
N SER A 61 7.31 -15.45 -17.11
CA SER A 61 8.22 -14.94 -16.09
C SER A 61 7.59 -14.95 -14.70
N LEU A 62 6.28 -14.66 -14.60
CA LEU A 62 5.54 -14.73 -13.33
C LEU A 62 5.45 -16.15 -12.80
N LYS A 63 5.10 -17.13 -13.65
CA LYS A 63 5.10 -18.56 -13.25
C LYS A 63 6.48 -19.00 -12.77
N ALA A 64 7.54 -18.64 -13.50
CA ALA A 64 8.90 -18.97 -13.09
C ALA A 64 9.25 -18.37 -11.70
N ALA A 65 8.88 -17.11 -11.46
CA ALA A 65 9.11 -16.45 -10.18
C ALA A 65 8.30 -17.05 -9.02
N LEU A 66 7.09 -17.57 -9.31
CA LEU A 66 6.20 -18.13 -8.31
C LEU A 66 6.43 -19.62 -8.04
N ARG A 67 7.22 -20.30 -8.87
CA ARG A 67 7.46 -21.75 -8.72
C ARG A 67 7.97 -22.10 -7.33
N GLY A 68 7.24 -23.01 -6.66
CA GLY A 68 7.55 -23.45 -5.31
C GLY A 68 7.23 -22.45 -4.20
N SER A 69 6.59 -21.34 -4.51
CA SER A 69 6.12 -20.38 -3.50
C SER A 69 4.87 -20.90 -2.81
N GLU A 70 4.88 -20.89 -1.48
CA GLU A 70 3.69 -21.16 -0.68
C GLU A 70 2.76 -19.94 -0.65
N ALA A 71 3.35 -18.75 -0.49
CA ALA A 71 2.60 -17.52 -0.39
C ALA A 71 3.10 -16.45 -1.36
N VAL A 72 2.23 -15.47 -1.63
CA VAL A 72 2.51 -14.31 -2.47
C VAL A 72 2.01 -13.04 -1.79
N PHE A 73 2.84 -11.98 -1.83
CA PHE A 73 2.37 -10.61 -1.66
C PHE A 73 2.33 -9.93 -3.03
N GLY A 74 1.14 -9.61 -3.50
CA GLY A 74 0.87 -8.99 -4.79
C GLY A 74 0.53 -7.51 -4.66
N VAL A 75 1.18 -6.69 -5.47
CA VAL A 75 0.90 -5.26 -5.63
C VAL A 75 1.29 -4.83 -7.04
N THR A 76 0.48 -3.97 -7.64
CA THR A 76 0.76 -3.31 -8.93
C THR A 76 1.16 -1.85 -8.72
N ASN A 77 1.72 -1.23 -9.76
CA ASN A 77 2.06 0.18 -9.77
C ASN A 77 1.36 0.88 -10.92
N PHE A 78 0.27 1.59 -10.63
CA PHE A 78 -0.46 2.39 -11.61
C PHE A 78 0.42 3.45 -12.30
N TRP A 79 1.34 4.06 -11.54
CA TRP A 79 2.22 5.13 -12.02
C TRP A 79 3.45 4.62 -12.79
N ASP A 80 3.46 3.34 -13.14
CA ASP A 80 4.46 2.79 -14.04
C ASP A 80 4.29 3.40 -15.44
N PRO A 81 5.36 3.87 -16.11
CA PRO A 81 5.26 4.45 -17.45
C PRO A 81 4.63 3.52 -18.51
N GLU A 82 4.72 2.21 -18.34
CA GLU A 82 4.06 1.23 -19.21
C GLU A 82 2.54 1.12 -18.94
N VAL A 83 2.07 1.67 -17.81
CA VAL A 83 0.65 1.70 -17.41
C VAL A 83 0.07 3.10 -17.58
N PHE A 84 0.60 4.10 -16.88
CA PHE A 84 0.17 5.49 -16.93
C PHE A 84 1.41 6.40 -17.08
N PRO A 85 1.44 7.33 -18.04
CA PRO A 85 0.32 7.80 -18.91
C PRO A 85 0.16 7.05 -20.25
N ALA A 86 0.79 5.87 -20.45
CA ALA A 86 0.65 5.11 -21.70
C ALA A 86 -0.83 4.83 -22.06
N ASP A 87 -1.65 4.50 -21.04
CA ASP A 87 -3.12 4.50 -21.13
C ASP A 87 -3.67 5.44 -20.04
N PRO A 88 -4.44 6.51 -20.41
CA PRO A 88 -5.02 7.42 -19.42
C PRO A 88 -5.92 6.76 -18.38
N LYS A 89 -6.47 5.59 -18.66
CA LYS A 89 -7.28 4.79 -17.72
C LYS A 89 -6.45 3.73 -16.99
N GLY A 90 -5.17 3.60 -17.32
CA GLY A 90 -4.25 2.65 -16.71
C GLY A 90 -4.71 1.19 -16.76
N LYS A 91 -5.45 0.78 -17.80
CA LYS A 91 -5.97 -0.60 -17.93
C LYS A 91 -4.87 -1.66 -17.95
N GLY A 92 -3.64 -1.27 -18.30
CA GLY A 92 -2.46 -2.12 -18.16
C GLY A 92 -2.27 -2.65 -16.75
N GLU A 93 -2.64 -1.88 -15.72
CA GLU A 93 -2.59 -2.34 -14.33
C GLU A 93 -3.54 -3.52 -14.06
N ILE A 94 -4.74 -3.49 -14.65
CA ILE A 94 -5.71 -4.61 -14.56
C ILE A 94 -5.13 -5.87 -15.22
N THR A 95 -4.49 -5.71 -16.39
CA THR A 95 -3.80 -6.82 -17.06
C THR A 95 -2.68 -7.38 -16.21
N GLN A 96 -1.84 -6.53 -15.64
CA GLN A 96 -0.77 -6.94 -14.71
C GLN A 96 -1.31 -7.74 -13.52
N GLY A 97 -2.37 -7.26 -12.87
CA GLY A 97 -2.97 -7.94 -11.73
C GLY A 97 -3.57 -9.30 -12.09
N LYS A 98 -4.32 -9.38 -13.20
CA LYS A 98 -4.89 -10.64 -13.69
C LYS A 98 -3.82 -11.66 -14.04
N ASN A 99 -2.77 -11.26 -14.76
CA ASN A 99 -1.64 -12.12 -15.07
C ASN A 99 -1.00 -12.72 -13.80
N LEU A 100 -0.85 -11.88 -12.75
CA LEU A 100 -0.28 -12.35 -11.49
C LEU A 100 -1.19 -13.36 -10.79
N VAL A 101 -2.50 -13.12 -10.78
CA VAL A 101 -3.49 -14.05 -10.21
C VAL A 101 -3.48 -15.38 -10.97
N ASP A 102 -3.46 -15.34 -12.30
CA ASP A 102 -3.45 -16.55 -13.14
C ASP A 102 -2.16 -17.35 -12.96
N ALA A 103 -1.02 -16.67 -12.86
CA ALA A 103 0.25 -17.33 -12.58
C ALA A 103 0.27 -17.97 -11.19
N ALA A 104 -0.26 -17.29 -10.17
CA ALA A 104 -0.37 -17.83 -8.81
C ALA A 104 -1.28 -19.06 -8.74
N LYS A 105 -2.39 -19.03 -9.47
CA LYS A 105 -3.29 -20.19 -9.61
C LYS A 105 -2.60 -21.36 -10.29
N ALA A 106 -1.89 -21.12 -11.39
CA ALA A 106 -1.19 -22.15 -12.15
C ALA A 106 -0.07 -22.82 -11.34
N GLU A 107 0.65 -22.05 -10.51
CA GLU A 107 1.73 -22.57 -9.66
C GLU A 107 1.23 -23.12 -8.30
N GLY A 108 -0.08 -23.12 -8.06
CA GLY A 108 -0.70 -23.72 -6.88
C GLY A 108 -0.35 -22.99 -5.57
N VAL A 109 -0.22 -21.68 -5.61
CA VAL A 109 -0.01 -20.83 -4.43
C VAL A 109 -1.09 -21.09 -3.39
N LYS A 110 -0.69 -21.24 -2.14
CA LYS A 110 -1.59 -21.59 -1.03
C LYS A 110 -2.18 -20.36 -0.35
N PHE A 111 -1.53 -19.21 -0.44
CA PHE A 111 -2.02 -17.97 0.15
C PHE A 111 -1.56 -16.74 -0.64
N PHE A 112 -2.52 -15.97 -1.14
CA PHE A 112 -2.27 -14.75 -1.89
C PHE A 112 -2.72 -13.53 -1.07
N MET A 113 -1.81 -12.67 -0.67
CA MET A 113 -2.11 -11.36 -0.07
C MET A 113 -2.10 -10.30 -1.16
N TRP A 114 -3.24 -9.65 -1.39
CA TRP A 114 -3.39 -8.59 -2.37
C TRP A 114 -3.45 -7.23 -1.70
N SER A 115 -2.61 -6.29 -2.13
CA SER A 115 -2.72 -4.90 -1.71
C SER A 115 -3.72 -4.17 -2.60
N SER A 116 -4.85 -3.81 -2.03
CA SER A 116 -6.00 -3.20 -2.70
C SER A 116 -6.39 -1.85 -2.11
N LEU A 117 -7.41 -1.26 -2.71
CA LEU A 117 -8.11 -0.06 -2.27
C LEU A 117 -9.62 -0.25 -2.49
N PRO A 118 -10.49 0.44 -1.73
CA PRO A 118 -11.93 0.37 -1.96
C PRO A 118 -12.30 0.87 -3.36
N ASN A 119 -13.31 0.27 -4.00
CA ASN A 119 -13.82 0.75 -5.29
C ASN A 119 -14.46 2.14 -5.13
N ALA A 120 -13.80 3.18 -5.60
CA ALA A 120 -14.24 4.57 -5.44
C ALA A 120 -15.50 4.86 -6.25
N THR A 121 -15.62 4.29 -7.46
CA THR A 121 -16.82 4.44 -8.29
C THR A 121 -18.04 3.85 -7.57
N GLU A 122 -17.94 2.66 -6.99
CA GLU A 122 -19.05 1.99 -6.30
C GLU A 122 -19.39 2.69 -4.97
N THR A 123 -18.40 2.95 -4.13
CA THR A 123 -18.60 3.54 -2.80
C THR A 123 -19.13 4.97 -2.88
N SER A 124 -18.78 5.70 -3.96
CA SER A 124 -19.33 7.03 -4.24
C SER A 124 -20.65 6.99 -5.03
N LYS A 125 -21.23 5.83 -5.30
CA LYS A 125 -22.44 5.64 -6.12
C LYS A 125 -22.30 6.30 -7.50
N GLY A 126 -21.13 6.24 -8.10
CA GLY A 126 -20.83 6.77 -9.41
C GLY A 126 -20.54 8.27 -9.44
N LEU A 127 -20.34 8.93 -8.31
CA LEU A 127 -19.96 10.35 -8.28
C LEU A 127 -18.52 10.57 -8.76
N TYR A 128 -17.59 9.71 -8.35
CA TYR A 128 -16.19 9.74 -8.73
C TYR A 128 -15.87 8.53 -9.61
N LYS A 129 -15.52 8.76 -10.88
CA LYS A 129 -15.35 7.69 -11.89
C LYS A 129 -13.96 7.68 -12.55
N HIS A 130 -13.12 8.63 -12.19
CA HIS A 130 -11.81 8.79 -12.82
C HIS A 130 -10.65 8.55 -11.84
N ILE A 131 -10.90 7.83 -10.74
CA ILE A 131 -9.86 7.44 -9.79
C ILE A 131 -9.36 6.04 -10.16
N TYR A 132 -8.76 5.92 -11.35
CA TYR A 132 -8.40 4.64 -11.94
C TYR A 132 -7.38 3.85 -11.11
N HIS A 133 -6.40 4.53 -10.50
CA HIS A 133 -5.41 3.85 -9.63
C HIS A 133 -6.01 3.22 -8.37
N VAL A 134 -7.22 3.63 -7.99
CA VAL A 134 -8.00 3.04 -6.89
C VAL A 134 -8.88 1.91 -7.43
N ASP A 135 -9.71 2.23 -8.43
CA ASP A 135 -10.70 1.30 -8.98
C ASP A 135 -10.05 0.07 -9.67
N ASN A 136 -8.91 0.25 -10.35
CA ASN A 136 -8.20 -0.85 -10.98
C ASN A 136 -7.77 -1.93 -9.97
N LYS A 137 -7.37 -1.52 -8.76
CA LYS A 137 -6.99 -2.47 -7.70
C LYS A 137 -8.18 -3.26 -7.16
N ALA A 138 -9.34 -2.61 -7.05
CA ALA A 138 -10.59 -3.26 -6.67
C ALA A 138 -11.06 -4.25 -7.77
N ILE A 139 -10.95 -3.88 -9.04
CA ILE A 139 -11.27 -4.77 -10.18
C ILE A 139 -10.35 -6.01 -10.18
N ILE A 140 -9.07 -5.86 -9.84
CA ILE A 140 -8.15 -6.99 -9.70
C ILE A 140 -8.52 -7.84 -8.48
N GLU A 141 -8.94 -7.23 -7.36
CA GLU A 141 -9.44 -7.92 -6.20
C GLU A 141 -10.65 -8.80 -6.54
N ASP A 142 -11.62 -8.27 -7.27
CA ASP A 142 -12.80 -9.04 -7.73
C ASP A 142 -12.39 -10.25 -8.58
N TYR A 143 -11.41 -10.06 -9.47
CA TYR A 143 -10.86 -11.15 -10.26
C TYR A 143 -10.17 -12.21 -9.40
N LEU A 144 -9.39 -11.79 -8.40
CA LEU A 144 -8.76 -12.70 -7.44
C LEU A 144 -9.79 -13.50 -6.65
N ARG A 145 -10.85 -12.84 -6.16
CA ARG A 145 -11.97 -13.51 -5.46
C ARG A 145 -12.64 -14.55 -6.33
N ALA A 146 -12.89 -14.26 -7.61
CA ALA A 146 -13.51 -15.17 -8.57
C ALA A 146 -12.57 -16.31 -9.00
N SER A 147 -11.25 -16.16 -8.86
CA SER A 147 -10.25 -17.13 -9.32
C SER A 147 -10.23 -18.44 -8.52
N GLY A 148 -10.71 -18.40 -7.27
CA GLY A 148 -10.62 -19.51 -6.31
C GLY A 148 -9.26 -19.69 -5.64
N VAL A 149 -8.27 -18.81 -5.90
CA VAL A 149 -6.99 -18.79 -5.18
C VAL A 149 -7.25 -18.39 -3.71
N PRO A 150 -6.76 -19.17 -2.72
CA PRO A 150 -6.90 -18.78 -1.31
C PRO A 150 -6.19 -17.44 -1.06
N HIS A 151 -6.92 -16.44 -0.54
CA HIS A 151 -6.40 -15.08 -0.45
C HIS A 151 -6.88 -14.31 0.75
N ALA A 152 -6.20 -13.22 1.04
CA ALA A 152 -6.66 -12.12 1.87
C ALA A 152 -6.30 -10.79 1.21
N VAL A 153 -7.04 -9.74 1.54
CA VAL A 153 -6.84 -8.41 0.97
C VAL A 153 -6.39 -7.45 2.07
N LEU A 154 -5.33 -6.69 1.80
CA LEU A 154 -4.83 -5.61 2.63
C LEU A 154 -5.23 -4.28 1.99
N LEU A 155 -6.06 -3.50 2.67
CA LEU A 155 -6.55 -2.21 2.20
C LEU A 155 -5.75 -1.10 2.87
N THR A 156 -4.99 -0.32 2.09
CA THR A 156 -4.19 0.77 2.62
C THR A 156 -4.91 2.11 2.52
N GLY A 157 -4.60 3.04 3.43
CA GLY A 157 -4.95 4.45 3.32
C GLY A 157 -3.88 5.25 2.58
N TRP A 158 -3.94 6.58 2.71
CA TRP A 158 -2.86 7.45 2.27
C TRP A 158 -1.56 7.09 3.01
N PHE A 159 -0.46 6.95 2.30
CA PHE A 159 0.80 6.55 2.94
C PHE A 159 1.37 7.71 3.76
N ALA A 160 1.53 7.50 5.06
CA ALA A 160 2.10 8.51 5.94
C ALA A 160 3.48 9.00 5.45
N GLU A 161 4.24 8.11 4.84
CA GLU A 161 5.55 8.39 4.23
C GLU A 161 5.48 9.35 3.03
N ASN A 162 4.29 9.64 2.49
CA ASN A 162 4.13 10.65 1.43
C ASN A 162 4.54 12.05 1.90
N ILE A 163 4.55 12.28 3.21
CA ILE A 163 5.08 13.52 3.82
C ILE A 163 6.47 13.84 3.26
N TYR A 164 7.34 12.83 3.14
CA TYR A 164 8.71 13.00 2.67
C TYR A 164 9.00 12.30 1.34
N LYS A 165 8.38 11.17 1.02
CA LYS A 165 8.63 10.45 -0.25
C LYS A 165 8.05 11.17 -1.46
N LEU A 166 6.85 11.73 -1.33
CA LEU A 166 6.22 12.55 -2.37
C LEU A 166 6.32 14.04 -2.08
N GLY A 167 6.92 14.42 -0.95
CA GLY A 167 7.08 15.78 -0.53
C GLY A 167 5.74 16.47 -0.29
N ALA A 168 4.78 15.78 0.36
CA ALA A 168 3.51 16.41 0.73
C ALA A 168 3.70 17.56 1.73
N LEU A 169 4.76 17.52 2.54
CA LEU A 169 5.19 18.62 3.37
C LEU A 169 6.23 19.47 2.60
N LYS A 170 5.87 20.69 2.25
CA LYS A 170 6.69 21.62 1.46
C LYS A 170 7.36 22.64 2.35
N LYS A 171 8.63 22.94 2.07
CA LYS A 171 9.38 24.00 2.75
C LYS A 171 8.85 25.37 2.34
N THR A 172 8.75 26.30 3.29
CA THR A 172 8.41 27.72 3.11
C THR A 172 9.59 28.59 3.60
N GLU A 173 9.44 29.90 3.59
CA GLU A 173 10.46 30.83 4.11
C GLU A 173 10.60 30.70 5.64
N THR A 174 9.50 30.45 6.36
CA THR A 174 9.46 30.43 7.84
C THR A 174 9.37 29.02 8.43
N GLY A 175 9.12 27.99 7.60
CA GLY A 175 8.92 26.62 8.08
C GLY A 175 8.44 25.68 6.99
N TYR A 176 7.26 25.11 7.17
CA TYR A 176 6.68 24.13 6.24
C TYR A 176 5.17 24.31 6.07
N THR A 177 4.62 23.76 4.99
CA THR A 177 3.16 23.72 4.77
C THR A 177 2.72 22.42 4.10
N PHE A 178 1.47 21.98 4.36
CA PHE A 178 0.76 20.96 3.60
C PHE A 178 -0.15 21.64 2.56
N PRO A 179 0.28 21.79 1.29
CA PRO A 179 -0.58 22.30 0.22
C PRO A 179 -1.42 21.17 -0.36
N MET A 180 -2.60 20.92 0.23
CA MET A 180 -3.42 19.76 -0.14
C MET A 180 -4.55 20.16 -1.07
N PRO A 181 -4.60 19.58 -2.29
CA PRO A 181 -5.72 19.80 -3.21
C PRO A 181 -7.03 19.28 -2.63
N MET A 182 -8.11 20.01 -2.89
CA MET A 182 -9.51 19.63 -2.59
C MET A 182 -9.88 19.44 -1.12
N TYR A 183 -8.91 19.39 -0.19
CA TYR A 183 -9.16 19.27 1.25
C TYR A 183 -9.49 20.60 1.89
N LYS A 184 -10.44 20.58 2.82
CA LYS A 184 -10.69 21.65 3.78
C LYS A 184 -10.06 21.32 5.13
N ALA A 185 -10.03 22.31 6.02
CA ALA A 185 -9.39 22.17 7.33
C ALA A 185 -10.06 21.10 8.23
N GLU A 186 -11.37 20.89 8.05
CA GLU A 186 -12.20 19.92 8.80
C GLU A 186 -12.15 18.51 8.22
N ASP A 187 -11.70 18.33 6.98
CA ASP A 187 -11.75 17.04 6.30
C ASP A 187 -10.73 16.06 6.91
N THR A 188 -11.15 14.82 7.07
CA THR A 188 -10.35 13.76 7.70
C THR A 188 -9.61 12.94 6.65
N GLN A 189 -8.31 12.71 6.86
CA GLN A 189 -7.48 11.78 6.13
C GLN A 189 -7.29 10.50 6.91
N SER A 190 -7.49 9.34 6.26
CA SER A 190 -7.10 8.03 6.77
C SER A 190 -5.75 7.62 6.21
N ALA A 191 -4.78 7.30 7.06
CA ALA A 191 -3.43 7.01 6.64
C ALA A 191 -2.90 5.67 7.16
N THR A 192 -2.01 5.07 6.38
CA THR A 192 -1.25 3.87 6.72
C THR A 192 0.22 4.25 6.92
N TRP A 193 0.80 3.89 8.05
CA TRP A 193 2.25 3.89 8.23
C TRP A 193 2.82 2.60 7.61
N VAL A 194 3.17 2.69 6.33
CA VAL A 194 3.45 1.52 5.50
C VAL A 194 4.63 0.72 6.02
N SER A 195 5.73 1.38 6.34
CA SER A 195 6.97 0.73 6.79
C SER A 195 6.84 0.02 8.14
N HIS A 196 5.86 0.38 8.95
CA HIS A 196 5.59 -0.19 10.26
C HIS A 196 4.42 -1.18 10.24
N ASP A 197 3.25 -0.75 9.76
CA ASP A 197 2.01 -1.50 9.98
C ASP A 197 1.67 -2.49 8.86
N LEU A 198 1.99 -2.17 7.59
CA LEU A 198 1.65 -3.07 6.48
C LEU A 198 2.43 -4.38 6.55
N GLY A 199 3.73 -4.31 6.87
CA GLY A 199 4.56 -5.49 7.05
C GLY A 199 4.09 -6.35 8.21
N ALA A 200 3.76 -5.72 9.35
CA ALA A 200 3.23 -6.42 10.53
C ALA A 200 1.89 -7.10 10.25
N ALA A 201 0.97 -6.42 9.53
CA ALA A 201 -0.30 -7.00 9.12
C ALA A 201 -0.09 -8.19 8.18
N ALA A 202 0.79 -8.08 7.17
CA ALA A 202 1.09 -9.16 6.25
C ALA A 202 1.65 -10.39 6.97
N VAL A 203 2.58 -10.23 7.91
CA VAL A 203 3.14 -11.33 8.71
C VAL A 203 2.09 -11.95 9.62
N ALA A 204 1.21 -11.15 10.24
CA ALA A 204 0.12 -11.65 11.07
C ALA A 204 -0.85 -12.54 10.27
N LEU A 205 -1.22 -12.11 9.05
CA LEU A 205 -2.06 -12.92 8.16
C LEU A 205 -1.32 -14.18 7.70
N LEU A 206 -0.07 -14.06 7.27
CA LEU A 206 0.78 -15.16 6.82
C LEU A 206 0.97 -16.24 7.89
N SER A 207 1.08 -15.84 9.15
CA SER A 207 1.27 -16.78 10.28
C SER A 207 -0.01 -17.48 10.72
N ASN A 208 -1.20 -17.00 10.29
CA ASN A 208 -2.49 -17.50 10.80
C ASN A 208 -3.47 -17.94 9.71
N TYR A 209 -3.15 -17.83 8.39
CA TYR A 209 -4.12 -18.12 7.33
C TYR A 209 -4.58 -19.58 7.28
N THR A 210 -3.82 -20.52 7.85
CA THR A 210 -4.15 -21.94 7.92
C THR A 210 -5.13 -22.29 9.04
N ASP A 211 -5.39 -21.35 9.97
CA ASP A 211 -6.38 -21.52 11.04
C ASP A 211 -7.74 -20.95 10.60
N PRO A 212 -8.75 -21.82 10.28
CA PRO A 212 -10.05 -21.32 9.83
C PRO A 212 -10.78 -20.46 10.88
N SER A 213 -10.46 -20.63 12.17
CA SER A 213 -11.09 -19.84 13.25
C SER A 213 -10.74 -18.36 13.19
N LYS A 214 -9.68 -17.99 12.48
CA LYS A 214 -9.22 -16.62 12.32
C LYS A 214 -9.94 -15.86 11.20
N GLY A 215 -10.69 -16.55 10.32
CA GLY A 215 -11.50 -15.94 9.28
C GLY A 215 -10.69 -15.12 8.26
N ILE A 216 -9.45 -15.55 7.96
CA ILE A 216 -8.53 -14.78 7.10
C ILE A 216 -8.85 -14.94 5.62
N LEU A 217 -9.07 -16.19 5.20
CA LEU A 217 -9.28 -16.48 3.78
C LEU A 217 -10.56 -15.82 3.26
N GLY A 218 -10.44 -15.10 2.14
CA GLY A 218 -11.53 -14.37 1.50
C GLY A 218 -11.85 -13.02 2.16
N SER A 219 -11.15 -12.63 3.23
CA SER A 219 -11.43 -11.40 3.98
C SER A 219 -10.55 -10.22 3.54
N SER A 220 -11.08 -9.00 3.75
CA SER A 220 -10.35 -7.75 3.55
C SER A 220 -10.04 -7.09 4.90
N PHE A 221 -8.81 -6.61 5.03
CA PHE A 221 -8.27 -6.04 6.25
C PHE A 221 -7.80 -4.59 6.00
N PRO A 222 -8.55 -3.57 6.42
CA PRO A 222 -8.05 -2.20 6.42
C PRO A 222 -6.83 -2.06 7.35
N VAL A 223 -5.70 -1.62 6.76
CA VAL A 223 -4.45 -1.35 7.48
C VAL A 223 -4.33 0.16 7.66
N ILE A 224 -5.22 0.71 8.47
CA ILE A 224 -5.24 2.14 8.75
C ILE A 224 -4.61 2.38 10.12
N SER A 225 -3.50 3.10 10.14
CA SER A 225 -2.72 3.41 11.34
C SER A 225 -3.32 4.59 12.11
N MET A 226 -3.78 5.60 11.38
CA MET A 226 -4.24 6.85 11.97
C MET A 226 -5.28 7.56 11.10
N LYS A 227 -6.12 8.37 11.76
CA LYS A 227 -7.00 9.36 11.14
C LYS A 227 -6.69 10.73 11.70
N PHE A 228 -6.63 11.74 10.85
CA PHE A 228 -6.32 13.12 11.25
C PHE A 228 -6.90 14.13 10.26
N THR A 229 -7.03 15.37 10.69
CA THR A 229 -7.14 16.51 9.77
C THR A 229 -5.75 17.08 9.50
N TYR A 230 -5.51 17.67 8.32
CA TYR A 230 -4.20 18.26 8.02
C TYR A 230 -3.77 19.35 9.02
N PRO A 231 -4.65 20.22 9.56
CA PRO A 231 -4.30 21.11 10.67
C PRO A 231 -3.85 20.39 11.94
N GLN A 232 -4.47 19.24 12.28
CA GLN A 232 -4.02 18.43 13.44
C GLN A 232 -2.61 17.86 13.21
N LEU A 233 -2.37 17.29 12.03
CA LEU A 233 -1.06 16.77 11.66
C LEU A 233 0.00 17.88 11.63
N ALA A 234 -0.32 19.03 11.03
CA ALA A 234 0.57 20.18 10.99
C ALA A 234 0.96 20.67 12.40
N LYS A 235 -0.01 20.80 13.30
CA LYS A 235 0.21 21.18 14.70
C LYS A 235 1.12 20.19 15.43
N ALA A 236 0.89 18.87 15.24
CA ALA A 236 1.70 17.84 15.89
C ALA A 236 3.15 17.84 15.38
N ILE A 237 3.34 18.00 14.07
CA ILE A 237 4.68 18.10 13.46
C ILE A 237 5.38 19.37 13.94
N ALA A 238 4.70 20.54 13.92
CA ALA A 238 5.27 21.81 14.37
C ALA A 238 5.83 21.73 15.79
N ALA A 239 5.06 21.10 16.70
CA ALA A 239 5.50 20.88 18.08
C ALA A 239 6.73 19.96 18.17
N ALA A 240 6.80 18.92 17.32
CA ALA A 240 7.88 17.94 17.35
C ALA A 240 9.20 18.47 16.76
N ILE A 241 9.14 19.30 15.71
CA ILE A 241 10.33 19.82 15.02
C ILE A 241 10.71 21.26 15.47
N ASN A 242 9.88 21.87 16.31
CA ASN A 242 10.04 23.28 16.76
C ASN A 242 10.17 24.29 15.60
N LYS A 243 9.32 24.14 14.57
CA LYS A 243 9.22 25.02 13.41
C LYS A 243 7.75 25.27 13.08
N GLU A 244 7.48 26.36 12.37
CA GLU A 244 6.14 26.62 11.86
C GLU A 244 5.73 25.53 10.86
N VAL A 245 4.54 24.96 11.01
CA VAL A 245 3.94 24.06 10.01
C VAL A 245 2.48 24.45 9.85
N THR A 246 2.08 24.71 8.62
CA THR A 246 0.73 25.12 8.26
C THR A 246 0.04 24.14 7.32
N PHE A 247 -1.25 24.35 7.11
CA PHE A 247 -2.05 23.69 6.08
C PHE A 247 -2.59 24.74 5.13
N THR A 248 -2.58 24.44 3.84
CA THR A 248 -3.17 25.30 2.80
C THR A 248 -4.05 24.44 1.89
N SER A 249 -5.31 24.80 1.77
CA SER A 249 -6.22 24.18 0.80
C SER A 249 -5.92 24.71 -0.59
N LEU A 250 -5.76 23.82 -1.56
CA LEU A 250 -5.59 24.16 -2.97
C LEU A 250 -6.85 23.78 -3.76
N PRO A 251 -7.24 24.58 -4.77
CA PRO A 251 -8.44 24.31 -5.58
C PRO A 251 -8.26 23.10 -6.52
N THR A 252 -7.04 22.72 -6.85
CA THR A 252 -6.72 21.60 -7.75
C THR A 252 -5.26 21.20 -7.63
N SER A 253 -4.96 19.95 -7.99
CA SER A 253 -3.61 19.43 -8.21
C SER A 253 -3.13 19.65 -9.65
N GLY A 254 -4.06 19.99 -10.57
CA GLY A 254 -3.83 20.04 -12.00
C GLY A 254 -4.02 18.70 -12.74
N LEU A 255 -4.37 17.62 -12.03
CA LEU A 255 -4.66 16.31 -12.60
C LEU A 255 -5.99 15.78 -12.05
N GLN A 256 -6.97 15.57 -12.94
CA GLN A 256 -8.33 15.14 -12.58
C GLN A 256 -8.34 13.88 -11.71
N GLU A 257 -7.54 12.88 -12.05
CA GLU A 257 -7.37 11.63 -11.29
C GLU A 257 -7.07 11.89 -9.81
N VAL A 258 -6.14 12.81 -9.55
CA VAL A 258 -5.67 13.17 -8.20
C VAL A 258 -6.68 14.05 -7.49
N ASP A 259 -7.32 14.98 -8.20
CA ASP A 259 -8.35 15.87 -7.65
C ASP A 259 -9.57 15.06 -7.20
N GLU A 260 -10.09 14.17 -8.06
CA GLU A 260 -11.19 13.28 -7.71
C GLU A 260 -10.83 12.35 -6.53
N MET A 261 -9.58 11.83 -6.48
CA MET A 261 -9.12 11.02 -5.36
C MET A 261 -9.18 11.80 -4.03
N TYR A 262 -8.61 13.01 -4.00
CA TYR A 262 -8.61 13.80 -2.78
C TYR A 262 -10.03 14.26 -2.39
N GLU A 263 -10.84 14.63 -3.37
CA GLU A 263 -12.23 15.00 -3.11
C GLU A 263 -13.06 13.82 -2.60
N TYR A 264 -12.88 12.62 -3.16
CA TYR A 264 -13.47 11.38 -2.67
C TYR A 264 -13.05 11.08 -1.22
N GLN A 265 -11.76 11.18 -0.93
CA GLN A 265 -11.25 10.97 0.42
C GLN A 265 -11.81 11.99 1.42
N ALA A 266 -11.90 13.25 1.03
CA ALA A 266 -12.41 14.33 1.87
C ALA A 266 -13.93 14.23 2.12
N LYS A 267 -14.72 13.99 1.07
CA LYS A 267 -16.20 14.08 1.14
C LYS A 267 -16.88 12.76 1.49
N ILE A 268 -16.38 11.64 0.95
CA ILE A 268 -16.96 10.31 1.24
C ILE A 268 -16.23 9.67 2.43
N GLY A 269 -14.93 9.92 2.55
CA GLY A 269 -14.09 9.32 3.58
C GLY A 269 -13.83 7.86 3.30
N MET A 270 -12.76 7.55 2.56
CA MET A 270 -12.44 6.19 2.09
C MET A 270 -12.56 5.10 3.17
N TYR A 271 -12.36 5.47 4.45
CA TYR A 271 -12.47 4.58 5.62
C TYR A 271 -13.22 5.25 6.77
N ALA A 272 -14.26 6.04 6.48
CA ALA A 272 -14.98 6.84 7.49
C ALA A 272 -15.44 5.99 8.68
N ASP A 273 -16.11 4.87 8.40
CA ASP A 273 -16.70 3.99 9.41
C ASP A 273 -15.77 2.85 9.87
N THR A 274 -14.52 2.82 9.36
CA THR A 274 -13.56 1.78 9.75
C THR A 274 -12.96 2.07 11.11
N PRO A 275 -13.03 1.13 12.07
CA PRO A 275 -12.33 1.26 13.36
C PRO A 275 -10.80 1.38 13.14
N VAL A 276 -10.16 2.27 13.90
CA VAL A 276 -8.70 2.45 13.88
C VAL A 276 -8.18 2.36 15.31
N PRO A 277 -7.28 1.41 15.58
CA PRO A 277 -6.78 0.37 14.69
C PRO A 277 -7.82 -0.70 14.35
N ASN A 278 -7.58 -1.50 13.30
CA ASN A 278 -8.44 -2.61 12.89
C ASN A 278 -8.46 -3.71 13.96
N PRO A 279 -9.63 -4.02 14.59
CA PRO A 279 -9.71 -4.96 15.71
C PRO A 279 -9.35 -6.40 15.31
N ALA A 280 -9.61 -6.81 14.07
CA ALA A 280 -9.26 -8.15 13.61
C ALA A 280 -7.74 -8.33 13.50
N LEU A 281 -7.02 -7.32 12.99
CA LEU A 281 -5.56 -7.34 12.95
C LEU A 281 -4.94 -7.23 14.35
N VAL A 282 -5.53 -6.43 15.25
CA VAL A 282 -5.12 -6.37 16.66
C VAL A 282 -5.29 -7.73 17.34
N ALA A 283 -6.39 -8.44 17.08
CA ALA A 283 -6.63 -9.80 17.60
C ALA A 283 -5.63 -10.83 17.06
N LEU A 284 -5.01 -10.58 15.91
CA LEU A 284 -3.89 -11.36 15.35
C LEU A 284 -2.52 -10.92 15.89
N GLY A 285 -2.47 -9.98 16.82
CA GLY A 285 -1.24 -9.50 17.47
C GLY A 285 -0.56 -8.31 16.79
N VAL A 286 -1.18 -7.68 15.80
CA VAL A 286 -0.64 -6.48 15.16
C VAL A 286 -0.69 -5.30 16.15
N LYS A 287 0.47 -4.69 16.37
CA LYS A 287 0.61 -3.45 17.13
C LYS A 287 0.77 -2.29 16.16
N PHE A 288 -0.31 -1.54 15.98
CA PHE A 288 -0.30 -0.38 15.11
C PHE A 288 0.49 0.78 15.74
N GLY A 289 1.24 1.47 14.89
CA GLY A 289 1.89 2.71 15.27
C GLY A 289 0.90 3.89 15.38
N THR A 290 1.22 4.82 16.26
CA THR A 290 0.46 6.07 16.45
C THR A 290 1.03 7.19 15.58
N MET A 291 0.25 8.27 15.40
CA MET A 291 0.73 9.48 14.73
C MET A 291 1.96 10.08 15.43
N GLU A 292 1.99 10.06 16.75
CA GLU A 292 3.11 10.57 17.54
C GLU A 292 4.38 9.75 17.33
N GLU A 293 4.27 8.42 17.36
CA GLU A 293 5.38 7.52 17.09
C GLU A 293 5.91 7.69 15.65
N PHE A 294 5.01 7.79 14.67
CA PHE A 294 5.39 8.07 13.29
C PHE A 294 6.14 9.41 13.16
N ILE A 295 5.62 10.48 13.76
CA ILE A 295 6.29 11.79 13.72
C ILE A 295 7.69 11.69 14.33
N LYS A 296 7.82 11.07 15.47
CA LYS A 296 9.11 10.91 16.17
C LYS A 296 10.10 10.06 15.37
N ALA A 297 9.64 8.95 14.78
CA ALA A 297 10.51 8.00 14.08
C ALA A 297 10.88 8.47 12.67
N ASP A 298 9.94 9.06 11.94
CA ASP A 298 10.09 9.30 10.51
C ASP A 298 10.16 10.79 10.12
N VAL A 299 9.44 11.67 10.82
CA VAL A 299 9.38 13.09 10.45
C VAL A 299 10.51 13.88 11.11
N VAL A 300 10.68 13.75 12.42
CA VAL A 300 11.72 14.50 13.16
C VAL A 300 13.12 14.33 12.56
N PRO A 301 13.62 13.12 12.24
CA PRO A 301 14.97 12.96 11.69
C PRO A 301 15.20 13.64 10.33
N ARG A 302 14.13 14.02 9.63
CA ARG A 302 14.18 14.59 8.27
C ARG A 302 13.91 16.08 8.22
N PHE A 303 13.20 16.65 9.21
CA PHE A 303 12.68 18.02 9.17
C PHE A 303 13.06 18.87 10.38
N ALA A 304 13.56 18.27 11.46
CA ALA A 304 14.02 19.02 12.63
C ALA A 304 15.26 19.87 12.39
#